data_fc2adafd5821b873fd00f8a504443811
#
_entry.id   fc2adafd5821b873fd00f8a504443811
#
_cell.length_a   1.000
_cell.length_b   1.000
_cell.length_c   1.000
_cell.angle_alpha   90.00
_cell.angle_beta   90.00
_cell.angle_gamma   90.00
#
_symmetry.space_group_name_H-M   'P 1'
#
loop_
_entity.id
_entity.type
_entity.pdbx_description
1 polymer ?
#
loop_
_entity_poly.entity_id
_entity_poly.type
_entity_poly.pdbx_seq_one_letter_code
_entity_poly.pdbx_strand_id
1 'polypeptide(L)'
;MKIAIIGAGIVGATGAYQLSKNKEVELVVYDDGVGQATKAAAGIISPWLSQRRNKDWYRLTARGASYYPELMAQLEEDGVTQLPYEQVGALVFKKTPELLGKLEKIATERRKEEERIGTLTKIEAEKISSYVPGWNGTHGAIHCSGGGRVDGKLLVEQQLFLAKQNGASVQQEKVSLTRDEEGKVVVKTNSGLEQFDKIIVASGAWVKELIEPLGYYVDVRPQKGQLIELELETTEEKGEWPVCMLHGEIDILPFADGKIIVGATHENDQGFDLKDSQELQQKMYEEACEVFPVLKQAKWLGSRIGTRAYTSDFLPFFGSIPEENSIFVASGLGSSGLTSGVWIGALLAQLSVDDTPLFDVDSYHPKNYIQKLI
;
A
#
# COMPACT_ATOMS: atom_id res chain seq x y z
N MET A 1 9.60 -21.68 -16.74
CA MET A 1 8.97 -20.45 -17.25
C MET A 1 9.80 -19.26 -16.77
N LYS A 2 10.16 -18.32 -17.68
CA LYS A 2 10.93 -17.12 -17.32
C LYS A 2 9.99 -15.92 -17.14
N ILE A 3 9.96 -15.30 -15.97
CA ILE A 3 9.06 -14.21 -15.62
C ILE A 3 9.85 -12.96 -15.22
N ALA A 4 9.49 -11.79 -15.80
CA ALA A 4 9.98 -10.51 -15.34
C ALA A 4 8.94 -9.80 -14.46
N ILE A 5 9.38 -9.17 -13.37
CA ILE A 5 8.58 -8.21 -12.60
C ILE A 5 9.27 -6.83 -12.73
N ILE A 6 8.53 -5.81 -13.16
CA ILE A 6 9.03 -4.44 -13.29
C ILE A 6 8.36 -3.58 -12.21
N GLY A 7 9.15 -3.16 -11.24
CA GLY A 7 8.73 -2.46 -10.02
C GLY A 7 8.72 -3.37 -8.80
N ALA A 8 9.47 -3.00 -7.76
CA ALA A 8 9.58 -3.72 -6.50
C ALA A 8 8.89 -2.97 -5.33
N GLY A 9 7.79 -2.28 -5.63
CA GLY A 9 6.84 -1.81 -4.62
C GLY A 9 6.05 -2.98 -4.03
N ILE A 10 5.01 -2.68 -3.23
CA ILE A 10 4.25 -3.72 -2.50
C ILE A 10 3.68 -4.82 -3.41
N VAL A 11 3.20 -4.47 -4.60
CA VAL A 11 2.65 -5.45 -5.56
C VAL A 11 3.75 -6.33 -6.11
N GLY A 12 4.84 -5.73 -6.62
CA GLY A 12 5.93 -6.49 -7.24
C GLY A 12 6.72 -7.31 -6.23
N ALA A 13 6.98 -6.78 -5.03
CA ALA A 13 7.69 -7.52 -3.97
C ALA A 13 6.88 -8.72 -3.48
N THR A 14 5.56 -8.55 -3.27
CA THR A 14 4.69 -9.68 -2.89
C THR A 14 4.58 -10.69 -4.03
N GLY A 15 4.43 -10.24 -5.28
CA GLY A 15 4.44 -11.12 -6.45
C GLY A 15 5.75 -11.91 -6.57
N ALA A 16 6.89 -11.24 -6.37
CA ALA A 16 8.21 -11.87 -6.40
C ALA A 16 8.36 -12.93 -5.29
N TYR A 17 7.96 -12.60 -4.07
CA TYR A 17 7.99 -13.54 -2.95
C TYR A 17 7.15 -14.79 -3.23
N GLN A 18 5.91 -14.63 -3.71
CA GLN A 18 5.04 -15.76 -4.01
C GLN A 18 5.57 -16.61 -5.18
N LEU A 19 5.97 -15.99 -6.29
CA LEU A 19 6.50 -16.69 -7.47
C LEU A 19 7.81 -17.42 -7.19
N SER A 20 8.68 -16.85 -6.34
CA SER A 20 9.98 -17.46 -6.02
C SER A 20 9.88 -18.81 -5.30
N LYS A 21 8.72 -19.13 -4.71
CA LYS A 21 8.43 -20.43 -4.10
C LYS A 21 8.25 -21.55 -5.15
N ASN A 22 7.90 -21.18 -6.39
CA ASN A 22 7.76 -22.12 -7.49
C ASN A 22 9.11 -22.35 -8.19
N LYS A 23 9.68 -23.53 -8.02
CA LYS A 23 11.01 -23.91 -8.57
C LYS A 23 11.04 -24.02 -10.10
N GLU A 24 9.90 -24.03 -10.78
CA GLU A 24 9.79 -24.03 -12.24
C GLU A 24 9.82 -22.63 -12.84
N VAL A 25 9.82 -21.58 -11.99
CA VAL A 25 9.87 -20.18 -12.39
C VAL A 25 11.29 -19.63 -12.25
N GLU A 26 11.86 -19.16 -13.36
CA GLU A 26 13.04 -18.31 -13.39
C GLU A 26 12.56 -16.86 -13.27
N LEU A 27 12.86 -16.20 -12.16
CA LEU A 27 12.32 -14.90 -11.82
C LEU A 27 13.38 -13.80 -11.85
N VAL A 28 13.09 -12.73 -12.58
CA VAL A 28 13.90 -11.51 -12.58
C VAL A 28 13.02 -10.31 -12.17
N VAL A 29 13.50 -9.53 -11.22
CA VAL A 29 12.83 -8.31 -10.72
C VAL A 29 13.69 -7.11 -11.04
N TYR A 30 13.13 -6.09 -11.69
CA TYR A 30 13.77 -4.82 -12.00
C TYR A 30 13.12 -3.67 -11.24
N ASP A 31 13.91 -2.83 -10.58
CA ASP A 31 13.44 -1.62 -9.89
C ASP A 31 14.56 -0.58 -9.79
N ASP A 32 14.31 0.66 -10.14
CA ASP A 32 15.30 1.75 -10.02
C ASP A 32 15.35 2.39 -8.62
N GLY A 33 14.39 2.06 -7.76
CA GLY A 33 14.32 2.54 -6.38
C GLY A 33 13.75 3.95 -6.21
N VAL A 34 13.31 4.61 -7.29
CA VAL A 34 12.89 6.02 -7.25
C VAL A 34 11.41 6.17 -6.92
N GLY A 35 11.08 7.09 -6.01
CA GLY A 35 9.70 7.58 -5.77
C GLY A 35 8.70 6.55 -5.25
N GLN A 36 9.15 5.42 -4.73
CA GLN A 36 8.31 4.30 -4.30
C GLN A 36 7.29 4.70 -3.23
N ALA A 37 6.01 4.70 -3.59
CA ALA A 37 4.91 5.00 -2.67
C ALA A 37 4.90 4.07 -1.45
N THR A 38 5.25 2.80 -1.62
CA THR A 38 5.27 1.78 -0.57
C THR A 38 6.20 2.14 0.59
N LYS A 39 7.43 2.53 0.28
CA LYS A 39 8.45 2.91 1.29
C LYS A 39 8.14 4.24 1.95
N ALA A 40 7.39 5.10 1.27
CA ALA A 40 6.99 6.41 1.76
C ALA A 40 5.63 6.41 2.48
N ALA A 41 4.86 5.32 2.43
CA ALA A 41 3.53 5.27 3.00
C ALA A 41 3.53 5.29 4.54
N ALA A 42 2.44 5.79 5.12
CA ALA A 42 2.24 5.81 6.56
C ALA A 42 2.11 4.42 7.17
N GLY A 43 1.46 3.49 6.47
CA GLY A 43 1.37 2.10 6.92
C GLY A 43 0.04 1.70 7.55
N ILE A 44 -1.04 2.44 7.33
CA ILE A 44 -2.37 2.14 7.90
C ILE A 44 -2.99 0.92 7.20
N ILE A 45 -3.37 -0.08 7.99
CA ILE A 45 -4.14 -1.25 7.55
C ILE A 45 -5.46 -1.29 8.32
N SER A 46 -6.41 -0.46 7.90
CA SER A 46 -7.73 -0.35 8.53
C SER A 46 -8.80 0.14 7.54
N PRO A 47 -9.17 -0.67 6.53
CA PRO A 47 -10.18 -0.28 5.54
C PRO A 47 -11.62 -0.36 6.10
N TRP A 48 -11.80 -1.04 7.22
CA TRP A 48 -13.07 -1.52 7.76
C TRP A 48 -14.13 -0.42 7.93
N LEU A 49 -13.70 0.75 8.41
CA LEU A 49 -14.55 1.87 8.73
C LEU A 49 -14.58 2.93 7.61
N SER A 50 -14.05 2.63 6.44
CA SER A 50 -14.10 3.54 5.29
C SER A 50 -15.53 3.85 4.89
N GLN A 51 -15.81 5.12 4.57
CA GLN A 51 -17.11 5.57 4.07
C GLN A 51 -17.15 5.75 2.53
N ARG A 52 -16.14 5.22 1.81
CA ARG A 52 -16.15 5.20 0.35
C ARG A 52 -17.35 4.40 -0.16
N ARG A 53 -18.00 4.93 -1.21
CA ARG A 53 -19.22 4.32 -1.78
C ARG A 53 -18.92 3.17 -2.75
N ASN A 54 -17.70 3.12 -3.31
CA ASN A 54 -17.29 2.07 -4.25
C ASN A 54 -17.16 0.73 -3.52
N LYS A 55 -18.04 -0.22 -3.83
CA LYS A 55 -18.10 -1.53 -3.18
C LYS A 55 -16.92 -2.42 -3.60
N ASP A 56 -16.48 -2.32 -4.86
CA ASP A 56 -15.35 -3.10 -5.36
C ASP A 56 -14.06 -2.64 -4.69
N TRP A 57 -13.88 -1.33 -4.52
CA TRP A 57 -12.78 -0.80 -3.74
C TRP A 57 -12.77 -1.36 -2.30
N TYR A 58 -13.95 -1.39 -1.64
CA TYR A 58 -14.06 -1.92 -0.27
C TYR A 58 -13.75 -3.42 -0.24
N ARG A 59 -14.33 -4.22 -1.15
CA ARG A 59 -14.10 -5.66 -1.27
C ARG A 59 -12.60 -5.98 -1.43
N LEU A 60 -11.92 -5.26 -2.30
CA LEU A 60 -10.48 -5.43 -2.55
C LEU A 60 -9.63 -5.07 -1.33
N THR A 61 -9.91 -3.93 -0.70
CA THR A 61 -9.13 -3.47 0.46
C THR A 61 -9.42 -4.30 1.71
N ALA A 62 -10.65 -4.73 1.93
CA ALA A 62 -11.02 -5.64 3.01
C ALA A 62 -10.29 -6.99 2.86
N ARG A 63 -10.29 -7.56 1.66
CA ARG A 63 -9.58 -8.80 1.38
C ARG A 63 -8.07 -8.65 1.56
N GLY A 64 -7.49 -7.53 1.10
CA GLY A 64 -6.07 -7.23 1.29
C GLY A 64 -5.70 -7.11 2.77
N ALA A 65 -6.50 -6.41 3.58
CA ALA A 65 -6.27 -6.32 5.02
C ALA A 65 -6.43 -7.69 5.72
N SER A 66 -7.40 -8.52 5.29
CA SER A 66 -7.61 -9.87 5.82
C SER A 66 -6.48 -10.83 5.47
N TYR A 67 -5.69 -10.54 4.43
CA TYR A 67 -4.55 -11.35 4.00
C TYR A 67 -3.30 -11.13 4.86
N TYR A 68 -3.17 -10.00 5.56
CA TYR A 68 -1.97 -9.70 6.35
C TYR A 68 -1.59 -10.78 7.38
N PRO A 69 -2.50 -11.31 8.22
CA PRO A 69 -2.13 -12.38 9.15
C PRO A 69 -1.60 -13.64 8.47
N GLU A 70 -2.16 -14.01 7.33
CA GLU A 70 -1.70 -15.14 6.53
C GLU A 70 -0.30 -14.87 5.95
N LEU A 71 -0.08 -13.69 5.39
CA LEU A 71 1.23 -13.28 4.87
C LEU A 71 2.29 -13.25 5.99
N MET A 72 1.94 -12.75 7.18
CA MET A 72 2.88 -12.74 8.32
C MET A 72 3.25 -14.16 8.74
N ALA A 73 2.29 -15.08 8.82
CA ALA A 73 2.57 -16.49 9.11
C ALA A 73 3.52 -17.12 8.08
N GLN A 74 3.31 -16.83 6.79
CA GLN A 74 4.21 -17.30 5.73
C GLN A 74 5.63 -16.73 5.88
N LEU A 75 5.77 -15.45 6.23
CA LEU A 75 7.08 -14.83 6.44
C LEU A 75 7.79 -15.42 7.67
N GLU A 76 7.06 -15.69 8.75
CA GLU A 76 7.58 -16.32 9.96
C GLU A 76 8.05 -17.75 9.68
N GLU A 77 7.28 -18.54 8.95
CA GLU A 77 7.65 -19.89 8.48
C GLU A 77 8.92 -19.86 7.63
N ASP A 78 9.09 -18.83 6.80
CA ASP A 78 10.29 -18.62 5.97
C ASP A 78 11.46 -17.97 6.75
N GLY A 79 11.35 -17.83 8.10
CA GLY A 79 12.44 -17.44 9.00
C GLY A 79 12.52 -15.94 9.32
N VAL A 80 11.51 -15.15 8.99
CA VAL A 80 11.46 -13.74 9.40
C VAL A 80 11.12 -13.64 10.88
N THR A 81 12.01 -13.04 11.67
CA THR A 81 11.84 -12.89 13.14
C THR A 81 11.24 -11.56 13.56
N GLN A 82 11.40 -10.51 12.75
CA GLN A 82 10.80 -9.19 12.97
C GLN A 82 9.70 -8.96 11.94
N LEU A 83 8.46 -9.25 12.32
CA LEU A 83 7.33 -9.08 11.42
C LEU A 83 7.03 -7.59 11.19
N PRO A 84 6.78 -7.18 9.93
CA PRO A 84 6.57 -5.78 9.60
C PRO A 84 5.14 -5.27 9.87
N TYR A 85 4.21 -6.16 10.20
CA TYR A 85 2.79 -5.84 10.48
C TYR A 85 2.43 -6.14 11.92
N GLU A 86 1.68 -5.21 12.52
CA GLU A 86 1.15 -5.33 13.89
C GLU A 86 -0.34 -4.96 13.90
N GLN A 87 -1.16 -5.85 14.45
CA GLN A 87 -2.58 -5.58 14.67
C GLN A 87 -2.77 -4.90 16.02
N VAL A 88 -2.73 -3.57 16.05
CA VAL A 88 -2.80 -2.73 17.24
C VAL A 88 -4.15 -2.04 17.43
N GLY A 89 -5.09 -2.31 16.55
CA GLY A 89 -6.35 -1.58 16.47
C GLY A 89 -6.22 -0.22 15.77
N ALA A 90 -7.38 0.39 15.52
CA ALA A 90 -7.47 1.73 14.97
C ALA A 90 -8.57 2.53 15.67
N LEU A 91 -8.30 3.80 15.96
CA LEU A 91 -9.27 4.79 16.42
C LEU A 91 -9.68 5.65 15.22
N VAL A 92 -10.94 5.61 14.82
CA VAL A 92 -11.46 6.42 13.71
C VAL A 92 -12.32 7.55 14.25
N PHE A 93 -11.77 8.76 14.20
CA PHE A 93 -12.38 9.96 14.78
C PHE A 93 -13.43 10.59 13.87
N LYS A 94 -14.44 11.23 14.47
CA LYS A 94 -15.44 12.03 13.75
C LYS A 94 -15.71 13.35 14.46
N LYS A 95 -15.96 14.41 13.68
CA LYS A 95 -16.20 15.79 14.16
C LYS A 95 -17.41 15.92 15.09
N THR A 96 -18.45 15.09 14.89
CA THR A 96 -19.70 15.21 15.66
C THR A 96 -20.19 13.84 16.14
N PRO A 97 -20.94 13.79 17.24
CA PRO A 97 -21.56 12.54 17.73
C PRO A 97 -22.49 11.88 16.70
N GLU A 98 -23.18 12.66 15.86
CA GLU A 98 -24.06 12.14 14.81
C GLU A 98 -23.26 11.40 13.70
N LEU A 99 -22.11 11.96 13.30
CA LEU A 99 -21.21 11.32 12.33
C LEU A 99 -20.58 10.06 12.93
N LEU A 100 -20.25 10.11 14.22
CA LEU A 100 -19.71 8.95 14.95
C LEU A 100 -20.77 7.83 15.01
N GLY A 101 -22.02 8.15 15.35
CA GLY A 101 -23.12 7.19 15.37
C GLY A 101 -23.45 6.59 14.00
N LYS A 102 -23.28 7.36 12.91
CA LYS A 102 -23.40 6.83 11.53
C LYS A 102 -22.28 5.85 11.22
N LEU A 103 -21.04 6.18 11.62
CA LEU A 103 -19.89 5.32 11.43
C LEU A 103 -20.06 4.00 12.19
N GLU A 104 -20.49 4.07 13.44
CA GLU A 104 -20.76 2.90 14.30
C GLU A 104 -21.76 1.93 13.64
N LYS A 105 -22.86 2.46 13.09
CA LYS A 105 -23.87 1.66 12.37
C LYS A 105 -23.26 0.95 11.16
N ILE A 106 -22.47 1.67 10.34
CA ILE A 106 -21.81 1.11 9.15
C ILE A 106 -20.85 0.00 9.57
N ALA A 107 -20.02 0.25 10.59
CA ALA A 107 -19.03 -0.71 11.07
C ALA A 107 -19.71 -1.97 11.66
N THR A 108 -20.77 -1.80 12.43
CA THR A 108 -21.55 -2.91 13.03
C THR A 108 -22.19 -3.78 11.94
N GLU A 109 -22.71 -3.17 10.88
CA GLU A 109 -23.30 -3.92 9.77
C GLU A 109 -22.25 -4.72 9.00
N ARG A 110 -21.14 -4.09 8.66
CA ARG A 110 -20.01 -4.77 7.97
C ARG A 110 -19.43 -5.92 8.78
N ARG A 111 -19.35 -5.78 10.11
CA ARG A 111 -18.81 -6.81 10.99
C ARG A 111 -19.60 -8.13 10.91
N LYS A 112 -20.85 -8.12 10.49
CA LYS A 112 -21.65 -9.35 10.34
C LYS A 112 -21.09 -10.28 9.24
N GLU A 113 -20.44 -9.70 8.22
CA GLU A 113 -19.87 -10.41 7.08
C GLU A 113 -18.32 -10.47 7.15
N GLU A 114 -17.70 -9.61 7.97
CA GLU A 114 -16.26 -9.40 8.04
C GLU A 114 -15.75 -9.51 9.48
N GLU A 115 -15.44 -10.73 9.90
CA GLU A 115 -14.97 -11.02 11.28
C GLU A 115 -13.64 -10.32 11.62
N ARG A 116 -12.80 -10.03 10.60
CA ARG A 116 -11.51 -9.37 10.77
C ARG A 116 -11.62 -7.92 11.25
N ILE A 117 -12.78 -7.32 11.22
CA ILE A 117 -13.06 -6.04 11.90
C ILE A 117 -12.77 -6.14 13.42
N GLY A 118 -12.96 -7.32 13.99
CA GLY A 118 -12.77 -7.57 15.42
C GLY A 118 -13.83 -6.91 16.29
N THR A 119 -13.45 -6.44 17.48
CA THR A 119 -14.37 -5.71 18.37
C THR A 119 -14.49 -4.25 17.95
N LEU A 120 -15.71 -3.74 18.09
CA LEU A 120 -16.03 -2.32 17.84
C LEU A 120 -16.46 -1.69 19.17
N THR A 121 -15.80 -0.60 19.54
CA THR A 121 -16.12 0.14 20.78
C THR A 121 -16.18 1.63 20.46
N LYS A 122 -17.30 2.26 20.81
CA LYS A 122 -17.42 3.72 20.76
C LYS A 122 -16.72 4.31 21.96
N ILE A 123 -15.77 5.22 21.73
CA ILE A 123 -14.95 5.87 22.75
C ILE A 123 -15.28 7.36 22.77
N GLU A 124 -15.73 7.86 23.90
CA GLU A 124 -15.95 9.29 24.11
C GLU A 124 -14.61 10.02 24.24
N ALA A 125 -14.58 11.31 23.91
CA ALA A 125 -13.36 12.10 23.82
C ALA A 125 -12.49 12.02 25.07
N GLU A 126 -13.12 12.07 26.25
CA GLU A 126 -12.44 12.06 27.57
C GLU A 126 -11.73 10.74 27.88
N LYS A 127 -12.08 9.68 27.17
CA LYS A 127 -11.52 8.32 27.34
C LYS A 127 -10.44 7.97 26.33
N ILE A 128 -10.20 8.81 25.31
CA ILE A 128 -9.17 8.53 24.30
C ILE A 128 -7.78 8.41 24.92
N SER A 129 -7.49 9.21 25.96
CA SER A 129 -6.20 9.18 26.66
C SER A 129 -5.88 7.85 27.35
N SER A 130 -6.87 6.96 27.56
CA SER A 130 -6.62 5.60 28.03
C SER A 130 -6.11 4.66 26.94
N TYR A 131 -6.26 5.01 25.68
CA TYR A 131 -5.72 4.30 24.51
C TYR A 131 -4.42 4.92 24.02
N VAL A 132 -4.34 6.25 24.06
CA VAL A 132 -3.17 7.03 23.61
C VAL A 132 -2.84 8.04 24.71
N PRO A 133 -1.95 7.69 25.66
CA PRO A 133 -1.56 8.57 26.76
C PRO A 133 -1.05 9.93 26.27
N GLY A 134 -1.54 11.01 26.89
CA GLY A 134 -1.21 12.38 26.46
C GLY A 134 -2.10 12.95 25.34
N TRP A 135 -3.10 12.20 24.89
CA TRP A 135 -4.11 12.72 23.94
C TRP A 135 -4.96 13.83 24.57
N ASN A 136 -5.16 14.91 23.82
CA ASN A 136 -5.94 16.10 24.27
C ASN A 136 -6.99 16.52 23.23
N GLY A 137 -7.30 15.71 22.24
CA GLY A 137 -8.34 16.00 21.25
C GLY A 137 -9.75 15.93 21.86
N THR A 138 -10.68 16.73 21.31
CA THR A 138 -12.06 16.88 21.81
C THR A 138 -13.08 15.99 21.08
N HIS A 139 -12.63 15.11 20.20
CA HIS A 139 -13.51 14.28 19.37
C HIS A 139 -13.48 12.81 19.83
N GLY A 140 -14.67 12.19 19.84
CA GLY A 140 -14.79 10.75 20.06
C GLY A 140 -14.38 9.93 18.83
N ALA A 141 -14.15 8.64 19.04
CA ALA A 141 -13.73 7.71 18.01
C ALA A 141 -14.49 6.37 18.10
N ILE A 142 -14.49 5.61 17.00
CA ILE A 142 -14.76 4.18 17.04
C ILE A 142 -13.43 3.45 17.08
N HIS A 143 -13.19 2.67 18.10
CA HIS A 143 -12.11 1.72 18.16
C HIS A 143 -12.49 0.46 17.40
N CYS A 144 -11.61 0.02 16.51
CA CYS A 144 -11.73 -1.18 15.72
C CYS A 144 -10.49 -2.05 15.98
N SER A 145 -10.65 -3.17 16.70
CA SER A 145 -9.50 -3.99 17.11
C SER A 145 -8.82 -4.74 15.97
N GLY A 146 -9.50 -4.88 14.83
CA GLY A 146 -8.92 -5.47 13.61
C GLY A 146 -8.04 -4.52 12.80
N GLY A 147 -7.97 -3.23 13.20
CA GLY A 147 -7.04 -2.30 12.58
C GLY A 147 -5.59 -2.61 12.92
N GLY A 148 -4.68 -2.17 12.06
CA GLY A 148 -3.25 -2.40 12.27
C GLY A 148 -2.38 -1.41 11.51
N ARG A 149 -1.08 -1.61 11.65
CA ARG A 149 -0.04 -0.84 10.97
C ARG A 149 0.99 -1.76 10.33
N VAL A 150 1.66 -1.28 9.32
CA VAL A 150 2.74 -2.01 8.64
C VAL A 150 3.90 -1.07 8.34
N ASP A 151 5.13 -1.51 8.57
CA ASP A 151 6.30 -0.89 7.98
C ASP A 151 6.43 -1.38 6.53
N GLY A 152 5.99 -0.55 5.58
CA GLY A 152 5.97 -0.90 4.17
C GLY A 152 7.38 -1.08 3.58
N LYS A 153 8.39 -0.37 4.12
CA LYS A 153 9.78 -0.53 3.71
C LYS A 153 10.32 -1.89 4.15
N LEU A 154 10.17 -2.21 5.43
CA LEU A 154 10.61 -3.49 5.99
C LEU A 154 9.92 -4.67 5.30
N LEU A 155 8.61 -4.56 5.04
CA LEU A 155 7.84 -5.61 4.36
C LEU A 155 8.41 -5.95 2.98
N VAL A 156 8.63 -4.95 2.12
CA VAL A 156 9.14 -5.20 0.76
C VAL A 156 10.59 -5.67 0.77
N GLU A 157 11.43 -5.17 1.70
CA GLU A 157 12.82 -5.60 1.85
C GLU A 157 12.91 -7.08 2.25
N GLN A 158 12.09 -7.53 3.20
CA GLN A 158 12.02 -8.93 3.62
C GLN A 158 11.50 -9.85 2.50
N GLN A 159 10.43 -9.46 1.81
CA GLN A 159 9.90 -10.25 0.71
C GLN A 159 10.91 -10.41 -0.43
N LEU A 160 11.60 -9.34 -0.81
CA LEU A 160 12.65 -9.39 -1.85
C LEU A 160 13.89 -10.17 -1.40
N PHE A 161 14.25 -10.10 -0.11
CA PHE A 161 15.32 -10.90 0.45
C PHE A 161 15.00 -12.39 0.35
N LEU A 162 13.80 -12.80 0.76
CA LEU A 162 13.36 -14.20 0.64
C LEU A 162 13.25 -14.66 -0.81
N ALA A 163 12.75 -13.79 -1.71
CA ALA A 163 12.73 -14.10 -3.13
C ALA A 163 14.14 -14.37 -3.69
N LYS A 164 15.14 -13.56 -3.29
CA LYS A 164 16.56 -13.80 -3.65
C LYS A 164 17.09 -15.13 -3.09
N GLN A 165 16.79 -15.45 -1.84
CA GLN A 165 17.18 -16.74 -1.25
C GLN A 165 16.58 -17.92 -2.00
N ASN A 166 15.38 -17.75 -2.55
CA ASN A 166 14.71 -18.75 -3.38
C ASN A 166 15.22 -18.81 -4.83
N GLY A 167 16.19 -17.93 -5.21
CA GLY A 167 16.83 -17.93 -6.52
C GLY A 167 16.38 -16.83 -7.48
N ALA A 168 15.52 -15.89 -7.06
CA ALA A 168 15.15 -14.76 -7.91
C ALA A 168 16.35 -13.79 -8.09
N SER A 169 16.52 -13.28 -9.32
CA SER A 169 17.44 -12.19 -9.61
C SER A 169 16.74 -10.85 -9.36
N VAL A 170 17.25 -10.02 -8.45
CA VAL A 170 16.70 -8.67 -8.20
C VAL A 170 17.75 -7.64 -8.60
N GLN A 171 17.43 -6.85 -9.62
CA GLN A 171 18.33 -5.91 -10.27
C GLN A 171 17.87 -4.47 -10.02
N GLN A 172 18.81 -3.62 -9.58
CA GLN A 172 18.54 -2.19 -9.42
C GLN A 172 18.78 -1.49 -10.76
N GLU A 173 17.76 -1.50 -11.61
CA GLU A 173 17.85 -0.98 -12.97
C GLU A 173 16.50 -0.44 -13.44
N LYS A 174 16.52 0.71 -14.14
CA LYS A 174 15.38 1.23 -14.89
C LYS A 174 15.33 0.55 -16.23
N VAL A 175 14.24 -0.16 -16.51
CA VAL A 175 13.99 -0.84 -17.78
C VAL A 175 12.82 -0.23 -18.52
N SER A 176 12.71 -0.54 -19.82
CA SER A 176 11.58 -0.19 -20.66
C SER A 176 11.05 -1.40 -21.42
N LEU A 177 9.83 -1.30 -21.93
CA LEU A 177 9.24 -2.31 -22.82
C LEU A 177 9.28 -1.86 -24.27
N THR A 178 9.58 -2.78 -25.16
CA THR A 178 9.57 -2.56 -26.60
C THR A 178 9.15 -3.85 -27.32
N ARG A 179 8.96 -3.79 -28.64
CA ARG A 179 8.74 -4.97 -29.46
C ARG A 179 10.02 -5.34 -30.20
N ASP A 180 10.29 -6.63 -30.29
CA ASP A 180 11.36 -7.17 -31.14
C ASP A 180 10.93 -7.22 -32.61
N GLU A 181 11.80 -7.76 -33.47
CA GLU A 181 11.56 -7.87 -34.92
C GLU A 181 10.35 -8.77 -35.28
N GLU A 182 9.96 -9.68 -34.38
CA GLU A 182 8.80 -10.55 -34.53
C GLU A 182 7.52 -9.93 -33.93
N GLY A 183 7.63 -8.73 -33.35
CA GLY A 183 6.52 -8.03 -32.70
C GLY A 183 6.23 -8.49 -31.27
N LYS A 184 7.02 -9.39 -30.69
CA LYS A 184 6.89 -9.83 -29.31
C LYS A 184 7.39 -8.77 -28.35
N VAL A 185 6.70 -8.57 -27.23
CA VAL A 185 7.15 -7.63 -26.21
C VAL A 185 8.34 -8.19 -25.45
N VAL A 186 9.37 -7.36 -25.31
CA VAL A 186 10.64 -7.67 -24.65
C VAL A 186 11.01 -6.56 -23.67
N VAL A 187 11.81 -6.92 -22.68
CA VAL A 187 12.37 -5.96 -21.71
C VAL A 187 13.69 -5.43 -22.25
N LYS A 188 13.78 -4.10 -22.37
CA LYS A 188 15.02 -3.42 -22.75
C LYS A 188 15.75 -2.99 -21.48
N THR A 189 16.92 -3.61 -21.26
CA THR A 189 17.85 -3.36 -20.16
C THR A 189 19.09 -2.61 -20.65
N ASN A 190 19.98 -2.22 -19.76
CA ASN A 190 21.30 -1.68 -20.11
C ASN A 190 22.17 -2.69 -20.85
N SER A 191 21.94 -3.99 -20.67
CA SER A 191 22.68 -5.08 -21.32
C SER A 191 22.14 -5.47 -22.68
N GLY A 192 20.92 -5.00 -23.06
CA GLY A 192 20.28 -5.33 -24.30
C GLY A 192 18.80 -5.71 -24.14
N LEU A 193 18.29 -6.49 -25.10
CA LEU A 193 16.91 -6.97 -25.09
C LEU A 193 16.84 -8.34 -24.43
N GLU A 194 15.93 -8.50 -23.48
CA GLU A 194 15.68 -9.77 -22.81
C GLU A 194 14.24 -10.25 -23.06
N GLN A 195 14.10 -11.53 -23.41
CA GLN A 195 12.82 -12.18 -23.62
C GLN A 195 12.34 -12.89 -22.35
N PHE A 196 11.04 -12.81 -22.08
CA PHE A 196 10.34 -13.46 -20.99
C PHE A 196 9.07 -14.14 -21.48
N ASP A 197 8.67 -15.20 -20.82
CA ASP A 197 7.38 -15.86 -21.11
C ASP A 197 6.22 -15.00 -20.60
N LYS A 198 6.40 -14.36 -19.44
CA LYS A 198 5.43 -13.44 -18.83
C LYS A 198 6.15 -12.21 -18.27
N ILE A 199 5.49 -11.06 -18.32
CA ILE A 199 5.97 -9.79 -17.75
C ILE A 199 4.90 -9.25 -16.82
N ILE A 200 5.26 -8.94 -15.57
CA ILE A 200 4.38 -8.29 -14.58
C ILE A 200 4.84 -6.85 -14.40
N VAL A 201 4.02 -5.90 -14.82
CA VAL A 201 4.27 -4.46 -14.66
C VAL A 201 3.62 -3.99 -13.36
N ALA A 202 4.43 -3.79 -12.32
CA ALA A 202 4.04 -3.34 -10.98
C ALA A 202 4.68 -1.99 -10.62
N SER A 203 4.90 -1.13 -11.63
CA SER A 203 5.64 0.13 -11.55
C SER A 203 4.83 1.31 -11.00
N GLY A 204 3.67 1.07 -10.38
CA GLY A 204 2.87 2.11 -9.73
C GLY A 204 2.51 3.25 -10.68
N ALA A 205 2.89 4.48 -10.35
CA ALA A 205 2.58 5.67 -11.15
C ALA A 205 3.32 5.72 -12.50
N TRP A 206 4.42 4.97 -12.64
CA TRP A 206 5.24 4.92 -13.87
C TRP A 206 4.72 3.93 -14.91
N VAL A 207 3.58 3.29 -14.70
CA VAL A 207 2.98 2.32 -15.63
C VAL A 207 2.81 2.87 -17.05
N LYS A 208 2.54 4.18 -17.20
CA LYS A 208 2.45 4.84 -18.52
C LYS A 208 3.74 4.74 -19.31
N GLU A 209 4.88 4.99 -18.67
CA GLU A 209 6.20 4.95 -19.31
C GLU A 209 6.52 3.58 -19.92
N LEU A 210 5.92 2.51 -19.37
CA LEU A 210 6.15 1.14 -19.83
C LEU A 210 5.11 0.68 -20.88
N ILE A 211 3.86 1.07 -20.73
CA ILE A 211 2.75 0.52 -21.52
C ILE A 211 2.40 1.40 -22.73
N GLU A 212 2.49 2.73 -22.63
CA GLU A 212 2.17 3.62 -23.77
C GLU A 212 3.10 3.43 -24.97
N PRO A 213 4.42 3.16 -24.84
CA PRO A 213 5.29 2.85 -25.97
C PRO A 213 4.90 1.60 -26.77
N LEU A 214 4.08 0.71 -26.18
CA LEU A 214 3.55 -0.48 -26.86
C LEU A 214 2.29 -0.20 -27.70
N GLY A 215 1.82 1.07 -27.75
CA GLY A 215 0.64 1.48 -28.52
C GLY A 215 -0.65 1.48 -27.70
N TYR A 216 -0.59 1.72 -26.41
CA TYR A 216 -1.77 1.80 -25.52
C TYR A 216 -1.91 3.17 -24.90
N TYR A 217 -3.14 3.56 -24.59
CA TYR A 217 -3.46 4.63 -23.64
C TYR A 217 -3.63 4.03 -22.25
N VAL A 218 -3.18 4.74 -21.20
CA VAL A 218 -3.29 4.30 -19.81
C VAL A 218 -3.91 5.37 -18.94
N ASP A 219 -5.03 5.08 -18.29
CA ASP A 219 -5.70 5.99 -17.33
C ASP A 219 -5.09 5.88 -15.93
N VAL A 220 -3.90 6.44 -15.75
CA VAL A 220 -3.23 6.57 -14.45
C VAL A 220 -2.61 7.95 -14.33
N ARG A 221 -2.73 8.57 -13.17
CA ARG A 221 -2.10 9.85 -12.84
C ARG A 221 -1.30 9.76 -11.55
N PRO A 222 -0.15 10.45 -11.46
CA PRO A 222 0.63 10.54 -10.23
C PRO A 222 -0.05 11.47 -9.23
N GLN A 223 0.15 11.19 -7.94
CA GLN A 223 -0.16 12.08 -6.83
C GLN A 223 0.97 12.01 -5.82
N LYS A 224 1.60 13.13 -5.55
CA LYS A 224 2.62 13.24 -4.51
C LYS A 224 1.98 13.16 -3.13
N GLY A 225 2.66 12.52 -2.20
CA GLY A 225 2.31 12.50 -0.78
C GLY A 225 3.54 12.61 0.08
N GLN A 226 3.45 13.41 1.13
CA GLN A 226 4.50 13.61 2.13
C GLN A 226 3.97 13.26 3.51
N LEU A 227 4.85 12.75 4.35
CA LEU A 227 4.62 12.56 5.78
C LEU A 227 5.87 12.93 6.57
N ILE A 228 5.71 13.11 7.88
CA ILE A 228 6.82 13.37 8.79
C ILE A 228 7.02 12.20 9.75
N GLU A 229 8.26 12.02 10.17
CA GLU A 229 8.68 11.03 11.16
C GLU A 229 9.23 11.75 12.40
N LEU A 230 8.68 11.41 13.53
CA LEU A 230 9.03 11.93 14.84
C LEU A 230 9.44 10.78 15.76
N GLU A 231 10.22 11.07 16.80
CA GLU A 231 10.62 10.10 17.82
C GLU A 231 10.28 10.66 19.21
N LEU A 232 9.48 9.93 19.95
CA LEU A 232 9.19 10.21 21.35
C LEU A 232 10.12 9.39 22.25
N GLU A 233 10.93 10.05 23.05
CA GLU A 233 11.61 9.42 24.18
C GLU A 233 10.55 9.13 25.28
N THR A 234 10.08 7.91 25.42
CA THR A 234 9.18 7.55 26.50
C THR A 234 9.63 6.26 27.14
N THR A 235 9.35 6.13 28.43
CA THR A 235 9.62 4.96 29.28
C THR A 235 8.47 3.94 29.27
N GLU A 236 7.34 4.25 28.65
CA GLU A 236 6.14 3.42 28.62
C GLU A 236 6.13 2.51 27.37
N GLU A 237 5.56 1.32 27.50
CA GLU A 237 5.34 0.38 26.39
C GLU A 237 4.36 0.98 25.37
N LYS A 238 4.86 1.47 24.25
CA LYS A 238 4.07 2.11 23.18
C LYS A 238 3.57 1.14 22.12
N GLY A 239 4.03 -0.10 22.18
CA GLY A 239 3.75 -1.10 21.15
C GLY A 239 2.27 -1.37 20.94
N GLU A 240 1.41 -1.03 21.88
CA GLU A 240 -0.02 -1.30 21.83
C GLU A 240 -0.89 -0.10 21.43
N TRP A 241 -0.29 1.08 21.19
CA TRP A 241 -1.08 2.24 20.81
C TRP A 241 -1.73 2.06 19.44
N PRO A 242 -3.05 2.24 19.32
CA PRO A 242 -3.75 2.07 18.06
C PRO A 242 -3.39 3.19 17.05
N VAL A 243 -3.61 2.90 15.79
CA VAL A 243 -3.55 3.91 14.72
C VAL A 243 -4.65 4.95 14.94
N CYS A 244 -4.32 6.23 14.93
CA CYS A 244 -5.26 7.33 15.06
C CYS A 244 -5.63 7.91 13.69
N MET A 245 -6.78 7.52 13.14
CA MET A 245 -7.31 8.02 11.88
C MET A 245 -8.19 9.24 12.17
N LEU A 246 -7.62 10.43 11.96
CA LEU A 246 -8.29 11.69 12.31
C LEU A 246 -9.43 12.03 11.33
N HIS A 247 -10.22 13.01 11.68
CA HIS A 247 -11.31 13.49 10.82
C HIS A 247 -10.85 14.48 9.71
N GLY A 248 -9.57 14.88 9.73
CA GLY A 248 -8.92 15.78 8.78
C GLY A 248 -8.17 15.04 7.68
N GLU A 249 -7.06 15.64 7.25
CA GLU A 249 -6.20 15.09 6.20
C GLU A 249 -5.05 14.24 6.75
N ILE A 250 -4.73 14.38 8.04
CA ILE A 250 -3.63 13.67 8.68
C ILE A 250 -4.12 12.55 9.56
N ASP A 251 -3.28 11.54 9.69
CA ASP A 251 -3.39 10.45 10.65
C ASP A 251 -2.11 10.41 11.49
N ILE A 252 -2.19 9.81 12.69
CA ILE A 252 -1.06 9.67 13.61
C ILE A 252 -0.85 8.18 13.86
N LEU A 253 0.34 7.66 13.57
CA LEU A 253 0.68 6.26 13.73
C LEU A 253 1.86 6.11 14.69
N PRO A 254 1.61 5.69 15.93
CA PRO A 254 2.67 5.31 16.86
C PRO A 254 3.22 3.92 16.52
N PHE A 255 4.54 3.72 16.71
CA PHE A 255 5.25 2.44 16.58
C PHE A 255 5.93 2.07 17.91
N ALA A 256 6.18 0.78 18.13
CA ALA A 256 6.73 0.25 19.37
C ALA A 256 8.09 0.84 19.74
N ASP A 257 8.91 1.19 18.73
CA ASP A 257 10.25 1.79 18.91
C ASP A 257 10.22 3.28 19.28
N GLY A 258 9.03 3.86 19.48
CA GLY A 258 8.85 5.28 19.78
C GLY A 258 8.73 6.17 18.57
N LYS A 259 8.84 5.62 17.38
CA LYS A 259 8.57 6.35 16.14
C LYS A 259 7.10 6.73 16.06
N ILE A 260 6.84 7.95 15.68
CA ILE A 260 5.50 8.47 15.37
C ILE A 260 5.52 8.97 13.92
N ILE A 261 4.60 8.44 13.12
CA ILE A 261 4.37 8.94 11.76
C ILE A 261 3.16 9.85 11.77
N VAL A 262 3.28 11.02 11.17
CA VAL A 262 2.16 11.95 10.94
C VAL A 262 2.03 12.21 9.44
N GLY A 263 0.86 12.00 8.88
CA GLY A 263 0.62 12.21 7.44
C GLY A 263 -0.68 11.58 6.95
N ALA A 264 -0.95 11.78 5.69
CA ALA A 264 -0.06 12.32 4.68
C ALA A 264 -0.76 13.34 3.78
N THR A 265 0.02 14.22 3.13
CA THR A 265 -0.52 15.16 2.15
C THR A 265 -1.10 14.49 0.90
N HIS A 266 -1.91 15.22 0.14
CA HIS A 266 -2.48 14.83 -1.14
C HIS A 266 -2.26 15.93 -2.18
N GLU A 267 -1.17 15.84 -2.94
CA GLU A 267 -0.71 16.86 -3.86
C GLU A 267 -0.90 16.41 -5.32
N ASN A 268 -2.00 16.82 -5.93
CA ASN A 268 -2.44 16.31 -7.24
C ASN A 268 -1.64 16.83 -8.43
N ASP A 269 -1.10 18.06 -8.33
CA ASP A 269 -0.52 18.81 -9.47
C ASP A 269 1.01 18.82 -9.47
N GLN A 270 1.65 17.98 -8.65
CA GLN A 270 3.10 17.93 -8.51
C GLN A 270 3.78 16.88 -9.42
N GLY A 271 3.00 16.10 -10.18
CA GLY A 271 3.55 15.07 -11.06
C GLY A 271 4.45 14.08 -10.29
N PHE A 272 5.69 13.98 -10.74
CA PHE A 272 6.73 13.12 -10.15
C PHE A 272 7.77 13.92 -9.32
N ASP A 273 7.47 15.16 -8.94
CA ASP A 273 8.37 15.96 -8.10
C ASP A 273 8.46 15.36 -6.69
N LEU A 274 9.67 15.02 -6.28
CA LEU A 274 9.97 14.45 -4.96
C LEU A 274 10.61 15.46 -4.00
N LYS A 275 10.59 16.76 -4.33
CA LYS A 275 11.07 17.80 -3.41
C LYS A 275 10.11 17.93 -2.23
N ASP A 276 10.64 18.07 -1.05
CA ASP A 276 9.85 18.27 0.17
C ASP A 276 9.26 19.70 0.22
N SER A 277 8.17 19.84 0.96
CA SER A 277 7.58 21.13 1.32
C SER A 277 7.59 21.28 2.83
N GLN A 278 8.53 22.06 3.31
CA GLN A 278 8.64 22.37 4.75
C GLN A 278 7.37 23.02 5.30
N GLU A 279 6.69 23.85 4.51
CA GLU A 279 5.43 24.48 4.90
C GLU A 279 4.34 23.44 5.19
N LEU A 280 4.15 22.45 4.28
CA LEU A 280 3.17 21.40 4.47
C LEU A 280 3.55 20.47 5.63
N GLN A 281 4.83 20.18 5.80
CA GLN A 281 5.33 19.35 6.90
C GLN A 281 5.09 20.06 8.25
N GLN A 282 5.39 21.36 8.35
CA GLN A 282 5.15 22.14 9.55
C GLN A 282 3.66 22.22 9.89
N LYS A 283 2.80 22.41 8.88
CA LYS A 283 1.34 22.39 9.07
C LYS A 283 0.86 21.06 9.64
N MET A 284 1.29 19.93 9.07
CA MET A 284 0.94 18.60 9.59
C MET A 284 1.39 18.40 11.04
N TYR A 285 2.59 18.87 11.37
CA TYR A 285 3.12 18.81 12.73
C TYR A 285 2.28 19.63 13.71
N GLU A 286 1.92 20.86 13.35
CA GLU A 286 1.11 21.73 14.18
C GLU A 286 -0.29 21.13 14.42
N GLU A 287 -0.97 20.65 13.38
CA GLU A 287 -2.26 19.97 13.48
C GLU A 287 -2.18 18.73 14.39
N ALA A 288 -1.11 17.95 14.30
CA ALA A 288 -0.91 16.80 15.17
C ALA A 288 -0.68 17.21 16.64
N CYS A 289 0.10 18.29 16.87
CA CYS A 289 0.36 18.82 18.21
C CYS A 289 -0.89 19.41 18.88
N GLU A 290 -1.91 19.83 18.14
CA GLU A 290 -3.17 20.29 18.70
C GLU A 290 -3.90 19.16 19.45
N VAL A 291 -3.94 17.97 18.87
CA VAL A 291 -4.63 16.81 19.46
C VAL A 291 -3.72 15.91 20.31
N PHE A 292 -2.42 15.95 20.05
CA PHE A 292 -1.42 15.16 20.76
C PHE A 292 -0.22 16.04 21.19
N PRO A 293 -0.38 16.90 22.21
CA PRO A 293 0.61 17.91 22.60
C PRO A 293 1.99 17.37 22.99
N VAL A 294 2.08 16.10 23.39
CA VAL A 294 3.36 15.46 23.73
C VAL A 294 4.33 15.43 22.53
N LEU A 295 3.83 15.52 21.29
CA LEU A 295 4.65 15.61 20.10
C LEU A 295 5.55 16.84 20.05
N LYS A 296 5.25 17.90 20.83
CA LYS A 296 6.12 19.06 20.98
C LYS A 296 7.48 18.74 21.60
N GLN A 297 7.58 17.60 22.29
CA GLN A 297 8.82 17.09 22.90
C GLN A 297 9.50 16.06 21.99
N ALA A 298 8.86 15.65 20.89
CA ALA A 298 9.39 14.66 19.99
C ALA A 298 10.56 15.22 19.17
N LYS A 299 11.56 14.38 18.96
CA LYS A 299 12.65 14.66 18.04
C LYS A 299 12.15 14.50 16.60
N TRP A 300 12.45 15.49 15.75
CA TRP A 300 12.21 15.41 14.33
C TRP A 300 13.23 14.47 13.67
N LEU A 301 12.78 13.37 13.05
CA LEU A 301 13.67 12.42 12.37
C LEU A 301 13.83 12.74 10.88
N GLY A 302 12.76 13.25 10.24
CA GLY A 302 12.75 13.55 8.81
C GLY A 302 11.36 13.52 8.18
N SER A 303 11.35 13.37 6.87
CA SER A 303 10.14 13.20 6.08
C SER A 303 10.30 12.07 5.06
N ARG A 304 9.17 11.50 4.63
CA ARG A 304 9.12 10.58 3.50
C ARG A 304 8.21 11.13 2.42
N ILE A 305 8.62 10.96 1.17
CA ILE A 305 7.90 11.46 -0.01
C ILE A 305 7.77 10.32 -1.01
N GLY A 306 6.58 10.15 -1.56
CA GLY A 306 6.34 9.14 -2.58
C GLY A 306 5.24 9.54 -3.55
N THR A 307 5.19 8.84 -4.69
CA THR A 307 4.22 9.10 -5.74
C THR A 307 3.19 7.99 -5.78
N ARG A 308 1.95 8.31 -5.40
CA ARG A 308 0.80 7.41 -5.53
C ARG A 308 0.33 7.37 -6.98
N ALA A 309 -0.27 6.24 -7.37
CA ALA A 309 -0.92 6.05 -8.66
C ALA A 309 -2.44 6.08 -8.50
N TYR A 310 -3.14 6.93 -9.24
CA TYR A 310 -4.60 7.00 -9.24
C TYR A 310 -5.18 6.83 -10.63
N THR A 311 -6.27 6.08 -10.73
CA THR A 311 -7.18 6.04 -11.88
C THR A 311 -8.20 7.19 -11.79
N SER A 312 -8.95 7.44 -12.87
CA SER A 312 -9.98 8.48 -12.90
C SER A 312 -11.11 8.26 -11.88
N ASP A 313 -11.44 7.01 -11.57
CA ASP A 313 -12.50 6.61 -10.61
C ASP A 313 -11.97 6.13 -9.25
N PHE A 314 -10.65 6.17 -9.04
CA PHE A 314 -9.97 5.74 -7.82
C PHE A 314 -10.07 4.24 -7.50
N LEU A 315 -10.43 3.39 -8.48
CA LEU A 315 -10.41 1.95 -8.33
C LEU A 315 -9.08 1.39 -8.86
N PRO A 316 -8.36 0.55 -8.10
CA PRO A 316 -7.21 -0.19 -8.61
C PRO A 316 -7.60 -1.12 -9.76
N PHE A 317 -6.66 -1.36 -10.66
CA PHE A 317 -6.81 -2.40 -11.68
C PHE A 317 -5.62 -3.36 -11.68
N PHE A 318 -5.87 -4.61 -12.05
CA PHE A 318 -4.83 -5.64 -12.21
C PHE A 318 -5.31 -6.79 -13.10
N GLY A 319 -4.37 -7.48 -13.72
CA GLY A 319 -4.62 -8.60 -14.64
C GLY A 319 -3.84 -8.46 -15.94
N SER A 320 -4.17 -9.27 -16.96
CA SER A 320 -3.56 -9.16 -18.30
C SER A 320 -4.02 -7.91 -19.03
N ILE A 321 -3.15 -7.29 -19.80
CA ILE A 321 -3.57 -6.17 -20.67
C ILE A 321 -4.33 -6.69 -21.88
N PRO A 322 -5.26 -5.89 -22.46
CA PRO A 322 -5.99 -6.31 -23.64
C PRO A 322 -5.08 -6.75 -24.80
N GLU A 323 -5.37 -7.88 -25.39
CA GLU A 323 -4.67 -8.46 -26.56
C GLU A 323 -3.20 -8.90 -26.31
N GLU A 324 -2.70 -8.83 -25.07
CA GLU A 324 -1.33 -9.24 -24.69
C GLU A 324 -1.35 -10.15 -23.47
N ASN A 325 -1.70 -11.40 -23.63
CA ASN A 325 -1.82 -12.38 -22.54
C ASN A 325 -0.50 -12.70 -21.81
N SER A 326 0.63 -12.26 -22.35
CA SER A 326 1.94 -12.38 -21.71
C SER A 326 2.28 -11.25 -20.76
N ILE A 327 1.50 -10.15 -20.78
CA ILE A 327 1.76 -8.97 -19.96
C ILE A 327 0.65 -8.81 -18.93
N PHE A 328 1.03 -8.85 -17.67
CA PHE A 328 0.18 -8.53 -16.53
C PHE A 328 0.54 -7.15 -15.98
N VAL A 329 -0.43 -6.46 -15.44
CA VAL A 329 -0.21 -5.11 -14.92
C VAL A 329 -1.03 -4.90 -13.66
N ALA A 330 -0.52 -4.10 -12.73
CA ALA A 330 -1.31 -3.51 -11.65
C ALA A 330 -0.94 -2.06 -11.42
N SER A 331 -1.95 -1.21 -11.27
CA SER A 331 -1.78 0.19 -10.89
C SER A 331 -3.07 0.78 -10.30
N GLY A 332 -3.05 2.10 -10.02
CA GLY A 332 -4.22 2.80 -9.52
C GLY A 332 -4.53 2.61 -8.04
N LEU A 333 -3.60 2.03 -7.23
CA LEU A 333 -3.87 1.68 -5.84
C LEU A 333 -4.06 2.88 -4.90
N GLY A 334 -3.60 4.05 -5.29
CA GLY A 334 -3.78 5.30 -4.54
C GLY A 334 -3.27 5.22 -3.10
N SER A 335 -4.05 5.74 -2.16
CA SER A 335 -3.75 5.71 -0.73
C SER A 335 -3.97 4.35 -0.07
N SER A 336 -4.62 3.39 -0.75
CA SER A 336 -4.86 2.04 -0.23
C SER A 336 -3.81 1.01 -0.69
N GLY A 337 -2.68 1.49 -1.25
CA GLY A 337 -1.67 0.65 -1.85
C GLY A 337 -1.12 -0.44 -0.93
N LEU A 338 -0.72 -0.10 0.29
CA LEU A 338 -0.27 -1.10 1.26
C LEU A 338 -1.38 -2.08 1.62
N THR A 339 -2.61 -1.59 1.83
CA THR A 339 -3.74 -2.44 2.22
C THR A 339 -4.11 -3.47 1.14
N SER A 340 -4.20 -3.07 -0.13
CA SER A 340 -4.65 -3.95 -1.22
C SER A 340 -3.50 -4.62 -1.97
N GLY A 341 -2.32 -4.00 -1.98
CA GLY A 341 -1.21 -4.40 -2.85
C GLY A 341 -0.61 -5.76 -2.53
N VAL A 342 -0.60 -6.19 -1.27
CA VAL A 342 -0.17 -7.55 -0.88
C VAL A 342 -1.06 -8.61 -1.52
N TRP A 343 -2.38 -8.38 -1.55
CA TRP A 343 -3.31 -9.30 -2.16
C TRP A 343 -3.23 -9.27 -3.68
N ILE A 344 -3.14 -8.08 -4.28
CA ILE A 344 -2.96 -7.93 -5.74
C ILE A 344 -1.66 -8.60 -6.19
N GLY A 345 -0.56 -8.47 -5.46
CA GLY A 345 0.71 -9.13 -5.78
C GLY A 345 0.60 -10.65 -5.77
N ALA A 346 -0.09 -11.22 -4.76
CA ALA A 346 -0.36 -12.65 -4.69
C ALA A 346 -1.26 -13.12 -5.85
N LEU A 347 -2.32 -12.36 -6.19
CA LEU A 347 -3.20 -12.68 -7.32
C LEU A 347 -2.45 -12.63 -8.67
N LEU A 348 -1.59 -11.63 -8.89
CA LEU A 348 -0.80 -11.55 -10.13
C LEU A 348 0.21 -12.70 -10.24
N ALA A 349 0.77 -13.15 -9.11
CA ALA A 349 1.62 -14.33 -9.09
C ALA A 349 0.84 -15.58 -9.56
N GLN A 350 -0.37 -15.81 -9.05
CA GLN A 350 -1.24 -16.91 -9.50
C GLN A 350 -1.60 -16.79 -10.98
N LEU A 351 -2.12 -15.64 -11.39
CA LEU A 351 -2.54 -15.40 -12.78
C LEU A 351 -1.39 -15.58 -13.79
N SER A 352 -0.17 -15.19 -13.43
CA SER A 352 1.00 -15.29 -14.33
C SER A 352 1.49 -16.71 -14.58
N VAL A 353 1.11 -17.67 -13.73
CA VAL A 353 1.38 -19.11 -13.91
C VAL A 353 0.12 -19.89 -14.33
N ASP A 354 -0.85 -19.17 -14.90
CA ASP A 354 -2.12 -19.71 -15.39
C ASP A 354 -2.96 -20.43 -14.30
N ASP A 355 -2.76 -20.07 -13.03
CA ASP A 355 -3.60 -20.52 -11.91
C ASP A 355 -4.83 -19.61 -11.77
N THR A 356 -5.97 -20.21 -11.44
CA THR A 356 -7.25 -19.48 -11.35
C THR A 356 -7.51 -19.06 -9.89
N PRO A 357 -7.43 -17.78 -9.56
CA PRO A 357 -7.71 -17.34 -8.20
C PRO A 357 -9.20 -17.47 -7.85
N LEU A 358 -9.50 -17.77 -6.59
CA LEU A 358 -10.88 -17.80 -6.08
C LEU A 358 -11.51 -16.41 -5.92
N PHE A 359 -10.73 -15.37 -6.06
CA PHE A 359 -11.21 -14.00 -5.99
C PHE A 359 -11.72 -13.52 -7.36
N ASP A 360 -12.91 -12.89 -7.39
CA ASP A 360 -13.44 -12.27 -8.61
C ASP A 360 -12.56 -11.08 -9.04
N VAL A 361 -11.85 -11.24 -10.15
CA VAL A 361 -10.91 -10.25 -10.69
C VAL A 361 -11.53 -9.37 -11.79
N ASP A 362 -12.70 -9.73 -12.31
CA ASP A 362 -13.30 -9.09 -13.49
C ASP A 362 -13.61 -7.61 -13.29
N SER A 363 -14.04 -7.23 -12.08
CA SER A 363 -14.31 -5.84 -11.71
C SER A 363 -13.06 -4.94 -11.77
N TYR A 364 -11.87 -5.53 -11.72
CA TYR A 364 -10.57 -4.81 -11.67
C TYR A 364 -9.76 -4.97 -12.96
N HIS A 365 -10.39 -5.50 -14.00
CA HIS A 365 -9.67 -5.85 -15.24
C HIS A 365 -9.08 -4.59 -15.92
N PRO A 366 -7.81 -4.65 -16.38
CA PRO A 366 -7.11 -3.53 -17.02
C PRO A 366 -7.83 -2.93 -18.24
N LYS A 367 -8.69 -3.67 -18.95
CA LYS A 367 -9.45 -3.18 -20.11
C LYS A 367 -10.26 -1.90 -19.85
N ASN A 368 -10.58 -1.61 -18.59
CA ASN A 368 -11.32 -0.40 -18.22
C ASN A 368 -10.40 0.84 -18.16
N TYR A 369 -9.08 0.65 -18.09
CA TYR A 369 -8.07 1.69 -17.86
C TYR A 369 -6.95 1.69 -18.89
N ILE A 370 -6.80 0.60 -19.64
CA ILE A 370 -5.79 0.44 -20.70
C ILE A 370 -6.51 0.13 -22.02
N GLN A 371 -6.33 1.00 -23.00
CA GLN A 371 -6.98 0.90 -24.31
C GLN A 371 -5.94 0.95 -25.41
N LYS A 372 -6.01 0.02 -26.38
CA LYS A 372 -5.14 0.03 -27.52
C LYS A 372 -5.43 1.26 -28.39
N LEU A 373 -4.40 1.99 -28.77
CA LEU A 373 -4.51 3.08 -29.73
C LEU A 373 -4.65 2.50 -31.14
N ILE A 374 -5.59 3.04 -31.92
CA ILE A 374 -5.88 2.60 -33.29
C ILE A 374 -4.86 3.20 -34.25
#